data_d4ebcb9b9abc0a20cceb061c88474530
#
_entry.id   d4ebcb9b9abc0a20cceb061c88474530
#
_cell.length_a   1.000
_cell.length_b   1.000
_cell.length_c   1.000
_cell.angle_alpha   90.00
_cell.angle_beta   90.00
_cell.angle_gamma   90.00
#
_symmetry.space_group_name_H-M   'P 1'
#
loop_
_entity.id
_entity.type
_entity.pdbx_description
1 polymer ?
#
loop_
_entity_poly.entity_id
_entity_poly.type
_entity_poly.pdbx_seq_one_letter_code
_entity_poly.pdbx_strand_id
1 'polypeptide(L)'
;SGNVSKTDGNQRLYIAPMENPWTINSPRIEISRPDYAWEKVSRSINEGPSVIFSPDGTKLFCVYSANASWTKAYCLGWLKLDLANSQKNDPLVKANWEKSPNHTFWRCDNVSKSSNPNADDPTNPSTMHIGGVHGVGHNTFTKSPDGTEDWIVYHVKRYKDDGWDNRDCFLQKVNWNENGTPDFGTPVGWQEDIEGDKQRPS
;
A
#
# COMPACT_ATOMS: atom_id res chain seq x y z
N SER A 1 -4.71 10.58 5.64
CA SER A 1 -3.58 10.74 6.58
C SER A 1 -3.37 12.19 6.95
N GLY A 2 -2.66 12.43 8.03
CA GLY A 2 -2.35 13.80 8.44
C GLY A 2 -1.22 13.86 9.45
N ASN A 3 -0.48 14.97 9.44
CA ASN A 3 0.57 15.24 10.40
C ASN A 3 0.00 15.39 11.81
N VAL A 4 0.77 14.97 12.80
CA VAL A 4 0.43 15.12 14.22
C VAL A 4 0.45 16.61 14.60
N SER A 5 1.44 17.35 14.09
CA SER A 5 1.54 18.80 14.22
C SER A 5 2.25 19.40 12.99
N LYS A 6 2.30 20.73 12.90
CA LYS A 6 3.02 21.43 11.82
C LYS A 6 4.54 21.18 11.83
N THR A 7 5.09 20.85 13.00
CA THR A 7 6.54 20.63 13.22
C THR A 7 6.92 19.17 13.34
N ASP A 8 5.96 18.29 13.59
CA ASP A 8 6.17 16.85 13.69
C ASP A 8 5.79 16.18 12.38
N GLY A 9 6.79 15.70 11.63
CA GLY A 9 6.61 14.99 10.36
C GLY A 9 6.02 13.59 10.50
N ASN A 10 5.63 13.16 11.70
CA ASN A 10 4.92 11.91 11.92
C ASN A 10 3.49 12.01 11.39
N GLN A 11 3.04 10.97 10.69
CA GLN A 11 1.71 10.91 10.12
C GLN A 11 0.90 9.77 10.71
N ARG A 12 -0.40 10.01 10.84
CA ARG A 12 -1.39 9.05 11.37
C ARG A 12 -2.58 8.95 10.43
N LEU A 13 -3.33 7.87 10.56
CA LEU A 13 -4.61 7.70 9.84
C LEU A 13 -5.75 8.19 10.71
N TYR A 14 -6.64 8.92 10.07
CA TYR A 14 -7.84 9.44 10.69
C TYR A 14 -9.06 9.11 9.83
N ILE A 15 -10.20 8.97 10.47
CA ILE A 15 -11.51 8.87 9.85
C ILE A 15 -12.41 9.99 10.39
N ALA A 16 -13.32 10.47 9.58
CA ALA A 16 -14.36 11.41 9.99
C ALA A 16 -15.63 11.15 9.20
N PRO A 17 -16.82 11.28 9.82
CA PRO A 17 -18.07 11.35 9.09
C PRO A 17 -18.09 12.54 8.14
N MET A 18 -18.74 12.38 7.01
CA MET A 18 -18.95 13.45 6.04
C MET A 18 -20.46 13.71 5.89
N GLU A 19 -20.82 14.98 5.82
CA GLU A 19 -22.19 15.39 5.54
C GLU A 19 -22.58 15.12 4.07
N ASN A 20 -21.60 15.30 3.20
CA ASN A 20 -21.67 15.05 1.76
C ASN A 20 -20.24 14.79 1.24
N PRO A 21 -20.04 14.39 -0.04
CA PRO A 21 -18.72 14.03 -0.55
C PRO A 21 -17.59 15.07 -0.42
N TRP A 22 -17.90 16.30 -0.09
CA TRP A 22 -16.92 17.40 0.02
C TRP A 22 -16.97 18.15 1.36
N THR A 23 -17.81 17.74 2.32
CA THR A 23 -17.96 18.46 3.61
C THR A 23 -17.71 17.52 4.79
N ILE A 24 -16.64 17.80 5.54
CA ILE A 24 -16.37 17.18 6.85
C ILE A 24 -16.84 18.17 7.92
N ASN A 25 -17.89 17.81 8.67
CA ASN A 25 -18.50 18.65 9.70
C ASN A 25 -18.28 18.14 11.13
N SER A 26 -17.41 17.16 11.30
CA SER A 26 -17.13 16.51 12.58
C SER A 26 -15.63 16.42 12.87
N PRO A 27 -15.22 16.30 14.13
CA PRO A 27 -13.84 16.01 14.47
C PRO A 27 -13.37 14.69 13.86
N ARG A 28 -12.12 14.67 13.35
CA ARG A 28 -11.48 13.45 12.90
C ARG A 28 -11.10 12.55 14.08
N ILE A 29 -11.25 11.25 13.91
CA ILE A 29 -10.89 10.23 14.89
C ILE A 29 -9.64 9.49 14.39
N GLU A 30 -8.60 9.40 15.23
CA GLU A 30 -7.41 8.61 14.90
C GLU A 30 -7.73 7.12 14.94
N ILE A 31 -7.51 6.42 13.83
CA ILE A 31 -7.70 4.97 13.73
C ILE A 31 -6.38 4.20 13.70
N SER A 32 -5.28 4.82 13.28
CA SER A 32 -3.94 4.22 13.30
C SER A 32 -2.84 5.26 13.51
N ARG A 33 -1.79 4.82 14.19
CA ARG A 33 -0.49 5.48 14.28
C ARG A 33 0.61 4.45 14.10
N PRO A 34 1.85 4.84 13.74
CA PRO A 34 2.97 3.92 13.69
C PRO A 34 3.31 3.37 15.09
N ASP A 35 2.79 2.20 15.43
CA ASP A 35 3.00 1.55 16.73
C ASP A 35 4.07 0.47 16.64
N TYR A 36 4.07 -0.32 15.56
CA TYR A 36 5.00 -1.42 15.36
C TYR A 36 6.37 -0.98 14.86
N ALA A 37 7.40 -1.79 15.10
CA ALA A 37 8.76 -1.52 14.67
C ALA A 37 8.88 -1.41 13.15
N TRP A 38 8.16 -2.25 12.40
CA TRP A 38 8.17 -2.25 10.93
C TRP A 38 7.60 -0.96 10.32
N GLU A 39 6.78 -0.21 11.06
CA GLU A 39 6.21 1.07 10.63
C GLU A 39 7.15 2.27 10.86
N LYS A 40 8.30 2.06 11.52
CA LYS A 40 9.20 3.12 12.01
C LYS A 40 10.65 2.90 11.57
N VAL A 41 10.89 2.09 10.54
CA VAL A 41 12.24 1.78 10.06
C VAL A 41 12.95 3.04 9.53
N SER A 42 12.22 3.92 8.84
CA SER A 42 12.77 5.16 8.30
C SER A 42 12.11 6.42 8.88
N ARG A 43 10.80 6.41 9.02
CA ARG A 43 10.00 7.50 9.61
C ARG A 43 8.71 6.93 10.19
N SER A 44 8.19 7.57 11.24
CA SER A 44 6.92 7.21 11.86
C SER A 44 5.74 7.76 11.05
N ILE A 45 5.42 7.10 9.94
CA ILE A 45 4.39 7.52 8.99
C ILE A 45 3.42 6.36 8.74
N ASN A 46 2.12 6.66 8.83
CA ASN A 46 1.03 5.90 8.23
C ASN A 46 0.28 6.83 7.28
N GLU A 47 0.22 6.50 5.97
CA GLU A 47 -0.37 7.36 4.95
C GLU A 47 -1.02 6.58 3.80
N GLY A 48 -1.63 7.29 2.85
CA GLY A 48 -2.17 6.72 1.62
C GLY A 48 -3.18 5.60 1.81
N PRO A 49 -4.20 5.75 2.70
CA PRO A 49 -5.17 4.69 2.92
C PRO A 49 -6.07 4.48 1.70
N SER A 50 -6.29 3.22 1.33
CA SER A 50 -7.29 2.78 0.37
C SER A 50 -8.03 1.59 0.93
N VAL A 51 -9.27 1.36 0.52
CA VAL A 51 -10.12 0.32 1.12
C VAL A 51 -10.46 -0.78 0.13
N ILE A 52 -10.59 -2.00 0.65
CA ILE A 52 -11.09 -3.17 -0.07
C ILE A 52 -11.94 -4.02 0.88
N PHE A 53 -13.00 -4.61 0.34
CA PHE A 53 -13.86 -5.53 1.09
C PHE A 53 -13.45 -6.97 0.83
N SER A 54 -13.61 -7.83 1.83
CA SER A 54 -13.52 -9.28 1.60
C SER A 54 -14.61 -9.73 0.60
N PRO A 55 -14.39 -10.84 -0.14
CA PRO A 55 -15.35 -11.31 -1.15
C PRO A 55 -16.76 -11.57 -0.63
N ASP A 56 -16.86 -11.97 0.64
CA ASP A 56 -18.13 -12.22 1.34
C ASP A 56 -18.76 -10.93 1.94
N GLY A 57 -18.07 -9.78 1.81
CA GLY A 57 -18.52 -8.50 2.34
C GLY A 57 -18.50 -8.40 3.87
N THR A 58 -17.98 -9.40 4.59
CA THR A 58 -18.00 -9.42 6.07
C THR A 58 -16.87 -8.62 6.71
N LYS A 59 -15.85 -8.23 5.94
CA LYS A 59 -14.69 -7.48 6.43
C LYS A 59 -14.35 -6.32 5.51
N LEU A 60 -13.96 -5.21 6.13
CA LEU A 60 -13.38 -4.05 5.44
C LEU A 60 -11.90 -3.96 5.80
N PHE A 61 -11.04 -3.85 4.81
CA PHE A 61 -9.61 -3.59 4.98
C PHE A 61 -9.28 -2.17 4.53
N CYS A 62 -8.71 -1.39 5.42
CA CYS A 62 -8.07 -0.12 5.11
C CYS A 62 -6.57 -0.40 4.96
N VAL A 63 -6.11 -0.54 3.73
CA VAL A 63 -4.70 -0.81 3.40
C VAL A 63 -3.98 0.53 3.31
N TYR A 64 -2.85 0.64 4.00
CA TYR A 64 -2.11 1.89 4.14
C TYR A 64 -0.61 1.67 3.97
N SER A 65 0.07 2.75 3.65
CA SER A 65 1.53 2.76 3.56
C SER A 65 2.17 3.18 4.87
N ALA A 66 3.29 2.54 5.20
CA ALA A 66 4.11 2.85 6.36
C ALA A 66 5.54 3.22 5.95
N ASN A 67 6.22 3.97 6.82
CA ASN A 67 7.54 4.53 6.61
C ASN A 67 7.56 5.74 5.64
N ALA A 68 8.75 6.22 5.33
CA ALA A 68 8.96 7.33 4.41
C ALA A 68 8.94 6.84 2.96
N SER A 69 8.07 7.44 2.14
CA SER A 69 7.87 7.06 0.74
C SER A 69 9.10 7.25 -0.16
N TRP A 70 10.10 8.02 0.28
CA TRP A 70 11.37 8.20 -0.42
C TRP A 70 12.45 7.18 -0.05
N THR A 71 12.12 6.16 0.76
CA THR A 71 13.05 5.13 1.20
C THR A 71 12.66 3.75 0.70
N LYS A 72 13.62 2.81 0.74
CA LYS A 72 13.37 1.39 0.44
C LYS A 72 12.52 0.68 1.48
N ALA A 73 12.29 1.30 2.64
CA ALA A 73 11.50 0.74 3.73
C ALA A 73 9.99 0.96 3.55
N TYR A 74 9.57 1.74 2.55
CA TYR A 74 8.16 1.96 2.28
C TYR A 74 7.46 0.64 1.99
N CYS A 75 6.33 0.40 2.64
CA CYS A 75 5.64 -0.89 2.61
C CYS A 75 4.16 -0.71 2.94
N LEU A 76 3.37 -1.76 2.74
CA LEU A 76 1.95 -1.75 3.11
C LEU A 76 1.67 -2.57 4.35
N GLY A 77 0.68 -2.11 5.11
CA GLY A 77 -0.04 -2.86 6.13
C GLY A 77 -1.55 -2.63 5.97
N TRP A 78 -2.34 -3.29 6.80
CA TRP A 78 -3.78 -3.07 6.79
C TRP A 78 -4.35 -2.90 8.21
N LEU A 79 -5.50 -2.23 8.26
CA LEU A 79 -6.45 -2.24 9.37
C LEU A 79 -7.69 -3.01 8.91
N LYS A 80 -8.17 -3.93 9.72
CA LYS A 80 -9.37 -4.73 9.46
C LYS A 80 -10.49 -4.30 10.38
N LEU A 81 -11.68 -4.10 9.82
CA LEU A 81 -12.94 -3.91 10.52
C LEU A 81 -13.85 -5.10 10.25
N ASP A 82 -14.36 -5.72 11.31
CA ASP A 82 -15.31 -6.83 11.22
C ASP A 82 -16.73 -6.28 11.07
N LEU A 83 -17.26 -6.31 9.86
CA LEU A 83 -18.58 -5.79 9.54
C LEU A 83 -19.72 -6.73 9.97
N ALA A 84 -19.43 -8.03 10.14
CA ALA A 84 -20.40 -9.01 10.59
C ALA A 84 -20.66 -8.94 12.10
N ASN A 85 -19.73 -8.39 12.86
CA ASN A 85 -19.88 -8.23 14.30
C ASN A 85 -20.53 -6.88 14.65
N SER A 86 -21.84 -6.89 14.91
CA SER A 86 -22.60 -5.66 15.22
C SER A 86 -22.09 -4.85 16.43
N GLN A 87 -21.28 -5.45 17.30
CA GLN A 87 -20.66 -4.76 18.44
C GLN A 87 -19.31 -4.12 18.08
N LYS A 88 -18.73 -4.47 16.92
CA LYS A 88 -17.39 -4.05 16.50
C LYS A 88 -17.31 -3.52 15.06
N ASN A 89 -18.47 -3.21 14.44
CA ASN A 89 -18.51 -2.75 13.05
C ASN A 89 -18.55 -1.22 12.87
N ASP A 90 -18.54 -0.46 13.96
CA ASP A 90 -18.49 0.99 13.89
C ASP A 90 -17.05 1.46 13.53
N PRO A 91 -16.82 2.05 12.34
CA PRO A 91 -15.52 2.53 11.93
C PRO A 91 -15.01 3.73 12.72
N LEU A 92 -15.88 4.41 13.47
CA LEU A 92 -15.51 5.56 14.28
C LEU A 92 -14.95 5.17 15.66
N VAL A 93 -14.99 3.90 16.00
CA VAL A 93 -14.43 3.35 17.24
C VAL A 93 -13.05 2.74 16.94
N LYS A 94 -11.97 3.42 17.35
CA LYS A 94 -10.58 2.96 17.11
C LYS A 94 -10.35 1.50 17.52
N ALA A 95 -10.92 1.06 18.66
CA ALA A 95 -10.75 -0.29 19.18
C ALA A 95 -11.38 -1.40 18.32
N ASN A 96 -12.24 -1.04 17.35
CA ASN A 96 -12.84 -1.99 16.42
C ASN A 96 -11.91 -2.36 15.26
N TRP A 97 -10.85 -1.57 15.06
CA TRP A 97 -9.86 -1.81 14.02
C TRP A 97 -8.74 -2.72 14.53
N GLU A 98 -8.58 -3.86 13.89
CA GLU A 98 -7.44 -4.75 14.08
C GLU A 98 -6.35 -4.39 13.08
N LYS A 99 -5.11 -4.24 13.54
CA LYS A 99 -3.96 -3.90 12.70
C LYS A 99 -3.14 -5.14 12.37
N SER A 100 -2.66 -5.25 11.12
CA SER A 100 -1.70 -6.29 10.73
C SER A 100 -0.44 -6.22 11.60
N PRO A 101 0.00 -7.34 12.20
CA PRO A 101 1.15 -7.33 13.11
C PRO A 101 2.49 -7.08 12.41
N ASN A 102 2.53 -7.34 11.08
CA ASN A 102 3.68 -7.16 10.22
C ASN A 102 3.26 -6.40 8.95
N HIS A 103 4.25 -5.90 8.19
CA HIS A 103 3.97 -5.46 6.82
C HIS A 103 3.41 -6.63 6.01
N THR A 104 2.51 -6.33 5.10
CA THR A 104 1.81 -7.34 4.28
C THR A 104 2.22 -7.29 2.81
N PHE A 105 2.93 -6.24 2.41
CA PHE A 105 3.42 -6.08 1.04
C PHE A 105 4.69 -5.23 1.05
N TRP A 106 5.82 -5.88 0.76
CA TRP A 106 7.14 -5.26 0.75
C TRP A 106 8.14 -6.11 -0.05
N ARG A 107 9.04 -5.44 -0.77
CA ARG A 107 10.20 -6.05 -1.42
C ARG A 107 11.34 -5.03 -1.52
N CYS A 108 12.57 -5.50 -1.41
CA CYS A 108 13.75 -4.70 -1.61
C CYS A 108 14.87 -5.54 -2.23
N ASP A 109 15.17 -5.33 -3.49
CA ASP A 109 16.18 -6.08 -4.25
C ASP A 109 17.62 -5.57 -4.04
N ASN A 110 17.80 -4.47 -3.26
CA ASN A 110 19.08 -3.83 -2.98
C ASN A 110 19.87 -3.32 -4.20
N VAL A 111 19.20 -3.12 -5.33
CA VAL A 111 19.81 -2.56 -6.53
C VAL A 111 20.06 -1.06 -6.35
N SER A 112 21.30 -0.63 -6.58
CA SER A 112 21.68 0.79 -6.59
C SER A 112 21.69 1.32 -8.02
N LYS A 113 21.44 2.64 -8.15
CA LYS A 113 21.56 3.33 -9.44
C LYS A 113 22.98 3.19 -9.96
N SER A 114 23.12 2.81 -11.23
CA SER A 114 24.41 2.75 -11.90
C SER A 114 25.00 4.15 -12.06
N SER A 115 26.32 4.26 -11.92
CA SER A 115 27.04 5.47 -12.33
C SER A 115 27.20 5.61 -13.85
N ASN A 116 26.85 4.57 -14.62
CA ASN A 116 26.84 4.60 -16.07
C ASN A 116 25.59 5.35 -16.55
N PRO A 117 25.72 6.49 -17.23
CA PRO A 117 24.57 7.29 -17.69
C PRO A 117 23.69 6.56 -18.72
N ASN A 118 24.22 5.49 -19.36
CA ASN A 118 23.48 4.69 -20.35
C ASN A 118 22.84 3.44 -19.72
N ALA A 119 22.98 3.21 -18.42
CA ALA A 119 22.46 2.01 -17.77
C ALA A 119 20.92 2.00 -17.66
N ASP A 120 20.26 3.09 -18.01
CA ASP A 120 18.81 3.29 -17.88
C ASP A 120 18.27 4.08 -19.07
N ASP A 121 18.84 3.88 -20.26
CA ASP A 121 18.35 4.53 -21.48
C ASP A 121 16.98 3.94 -21.87
N PRO A 122 15.89 4.71 -21.78
CA PRO A 122 14.56 4.24 -22.13
C PRO A 122 14.42 3.91 -23.62
N THR A 123 15.38 4.34 -24.45
CA THR A 123 15.42 4.04 -25.87
C THR A 123 16.17 2.74 -26.20
N ASN A 124 16.90 2.19 -25.22
CA ASN A 124 17.66 0.95 -25.38
C ASN A 124 16.96 -0.20 -24.62
N PRO A 125 16.27 -1.12 -25.34
CA PRO A 125 15.59 -2.24 -24.71
C PRO A 125 16.49 -3.11 -23.82
N SER A 126 17.78 -3.16 -24.10
CA SER A 126 18.74 -3.95 -23.29
C SER A 126 19.07 -3.32 -21.94
N THR A 127 18.76 -2.03 -21.74
CA THR A 127 18.98 -1.31 -20.50
C THR A 127 17.68 -1.00 -19.73
N MET A 128 16.53 -1.14 -20.38
CA MET A 128 15.20 -0.87 -19.79
C MET A 128 14.86 -1.71 -18.56
N HIS A 129 15.69 -2.68 -18.24
CA HIS A 129 15.40 -3.70 -17.25
C HIS A 129 16.43 -3.74 -16.10
N ILE A 130 17.31 -2.76 -16.05
CA ILE A 130 18.25 -2.61 -14.93
C ILE A 130 17.48 -1.91 -13.82
N GLY A 131 17.24 -2.63 -12.76
CA GLY A 131 16.53 -2.13 -11.60
C GLY A 131 15.86 -3.25 -10.84
N GLY A 132 15.39 -2.93 -9.65
CA GLY A 132 14.70 -3.86 -8.79
C GLY A 132 13.36 -3.31 -8.32
N VAL A 133 12.84 -3.89 -7.24
CA VAL A 133 11.64 -3.41 -6.56
C VAL A 133 12.04 -2.85 -5.21
N HIS A 134 11.70 -1.58 -4.98
CA HIS A 134 11.97 -0.90 -3.71
C HIS A 134 10.83 0.02 -3.34
N GLY A 135 10.55 0.13 -2.05
CA GLY A 135 9.66 1.15 -1.50
C GLY A 135 8.27 1.10 -2.11
N VAL A 136 7.66 -0.08 -2.12
CA VAL A 136 6.29 -0.31 -2.61
C VAL A 136 5.27 0.36 -1.71
N GLY A 137 4.25 0.96 -2.30
CA GLY A 137 3.19 1.57 -1.51
C GLY A 137 2.27 2.51 -2.26
N HIS A 138 1.53 3.30 -1.50
CA HIS A 138 0.54 4.29 -1.95
C HIS A 138 -0.47 3.67 -2.92
N ASN A 139 -1.06 2.58 -2.46
CA ASN A 139 -1.91 1.71 -3.26
C ASN A 139 -3.31 2.26 -3.48
N THR A 140 -3.96 1.73 -4.50
CA THR A 140 -5.42 1.72 -4.66
C THR A 140 -5.87 0.35 -5.17
N PHE A 141 -7.18 0.14 -5.28
CA PHE A 141 -7.75 -1.10 -5.76
C PHE A 141 -8.63 -0.88 -6.98
N THR A 142 -8.71 -1.90 -7.82
CA THR A 142 -9.63 -1.97 -8.95
C THR A 142 -10.13 -3.40 -9.12
N LYS A 143 -11.06 -3.60 -10.03
CA LYS A 143 -11.58 -4.90 -10.44
C LYS A 143 -11.08 -5.24 -11.84
N SER A 144 -11.06 -6.54 -12.16
CA SER A 144 -10.97 -6.98 -13.56
C SER A 144 -12.17 -6.46 -14.37
N PRO A 145 -12.08 -6.40 -15.71
CA PRO A 145 -13.18 -5.91 -16.56
C PRO A 145 -14.50 -6.64 -16.37
N ASP A 146 -14.47 -7.92 -16.02
CA ASP A 146 -15.65 -8.73 -15.73
C ASP A 146 -16.13 -8.61 -14.28
N GLY A 147 -15.39 -7.87 -13.43
CA GLY A 147 -15.70 -7.64 -12.02
C GLY A 147 -15.40 -8.78 -11.07
N THR A 148 -14.81 -9.88 -11.54
CA THR A 148 -14.63 -11.13 -10.76
C THR A 148 -13.36 -11.13 -9.92
N GLU A 149 -12.35 -10.35 -10.29
CA GLU A 149 -11.05 -10.32 -9.62
C GLU A 149 -10.78 -8.97 -8.97
N ASP A 150 -10.14 -9.02 -7.80
CA ASP A 150 -9.60 -7.84 -7.13
C ASP A 150 -8.14 -7.62 -7.53
N TRP A 151 -7.78 -6.37 -7.80
CA TRP A 151 -6.43 -5.99 -8.18
C TRP A 151 -5.94 -4.82 -7.33
N ILE A 152 -4.68 -4.91 -6.90
CA ILE A 152 -3.97 -3.81 -6.25
C ILE A 152 -3.12 -3.07 -7.27
N VAL A 153 -3.28 -1.74 -7.29
CA VAL A 153 -2.42 -0.81 -8.04
C VAL A 153 -1.51 -0.12 -7.04
N TYR A 154 -0.23 -0.09 -7.27
CA TYR A 154 0.76 0.45 -6.34
C TYR A 154 1.94 1.02 -7.10
N HIS A 155 2.75 1.86 -6.45
CA HIS A 155 4.01 2.26 -7.04
C HIS A 155 5.18 1.45 -6.48
N VAL A 156 6.20 1.32 -7.30
CA VAL A 156 7.53 0.84 -6.92
C VAL A 156 8.57 1.86 -7.36
N LYS A 157 9.71 1.86 -6.70
CA LYS A 157 10.91 2.55 -7.17
C LYS A 157 11.85 1.55 -7.83
N ARG A 158 12.61 2.01 -8.80
CA ARG A 158 13.54 1.18 -9.57
C ARG A 158 14.80 0.86 -8.77
N TYR A 159 15.31 1.85 -8.02
CA TYR A 159 16.52 1.72 -7.23
C TYR A 159 16.27 2.09 -5.77
N LYS A 160 17.06 1.51 -4.86
CA LYS A 160 16.95 1.77 -3.42
C LYS A 160 17.24 3.23 -3.05
N ASP A 161 18.00 3.93 -3.89
CA ASP A 161 18.52 5.28 -3.66
C ASP A 161 17.77 6.36 -4.45
N ASP A 162 16.67 6.02 -5.13
CA ASP A 162 15.92 6.92 -5.99
C ASP A 162 15.22 8.09 -5.28
N GLY A 163 15.09 8.02 -3.96
CA GLY A 163 14.37 9.05 -3.22
C GLY A 163 12.92 9.18 -3.68
N TRP A 164 12.57 10.30 -4.32
CA TRP A 164 11.24 10.57 -4.86
C TRP A 164 11.09 10.18 -6.34
N ASP A 165 12.20 9.92 -7.01
CA ASP A 165 12.26 9.70 -8.45
C ASP A 165 12.02 8.23 -8.84
N ASN A 166 11.93 7.99 -10.14
CA ASN A 166 11.85 6.67 -10.78
C ASN A 166 10.78 5.75 -10.17
N ARG A 167 9.60 6.32 -9.92
CA ARG A 167 8.43 5.55 -9.50
C ARG A 167 7.65 5.09 -10.71
N ASP A 168 7.36 3.82 -10.73
CA ASP A 168 6.55 3.18 -11.74
C ASP A 168 5.30 2.58 -11.12
N CYS A 169 4.23 2.55 -11.91
CA CYS A 169 2.94 2.02 -11.47
C CYS A 169 2.84 0.56 -11.88
N PHE A 170 2.56 -0.29 -10.91
CA PHE A 170 2.37 -1.73 -11.09
C PHE A 170 0.96 -2.15 -10.70
N LEU A 171 0.53 -3.23 -11.31
CA LEU A 171 -0.77 -3.86 -11.07
C LEU A 171 -0.55 -5.33 -10.74
N GLN A 172 -1.21 -5.82 -9.69
CA GLN A 172 -1.10 -7.23 -9.26
C GLN A 172 -2.43 -7.73 -8.73
N LYS A 173 -2.75 -8.99 -9.01
CA LYS A 173 -3.96 -9.63 -8.51
C LYS A 173 -3.90 -9.79 -7.00
N VAL A 174 -5.02 -9.50 -6.33
CA VAL A 174 -5.23 -9.78 -4.92
C VAL A 174 -5.83 -11.17 -4.79
N ASN A 175 -5.17 -12.04 -4.03
CA ASN A 175 -5.74 -13.29 -3.58
C ASN A 175 -6.36 -13.13 -2.19
N TRP A 176 -7.18 -14.09 -1.80
CA TRP A 176 -7.83 -14.09 -0.50
C TRP A 176 -7.52 -15.37 0.25
N ASN A 177 -7.05 -15.22 1.49
CA ASN A 177 -6.85 -16.35 2.39
C ASN A 177 -8.20 -16.91 2.86
N GLU A 178 -8.23 -18.15 3.32
CA GLU A 178 -9.43 -18.82 3.86
C GLU A 178 -10.11 -18.05 4.99
N ASN A 179 -9.32 -17.31 5.78
CA ASN A 179 -9.83 -16.43 6.85
C ASN A 179 -10.38 -15.09 6.36
N GLY A 180 -10.42 -14.88 5.03
CA GLY A 180 -10.89 -13.65 4.39
C GLY A 180 -9.94 -12.46 4.50
N THR A 181 -8.65 -12.66 4.84
CA THR A 181 -7.64 -11.60 4.74
C THR A 181 -7.06 -11.51 3.33
N PRO A 182 -6.74 -10.29 2.82
CA PRO A 182 -6.13 -10.16 1.51
C PRO A 182 -4.69 -10.71 1.51
N ASP A 183 -4.35 -11.42 0.47
CA ASP A 183 -3.00 -11.85 0.14
C ASP A 183 -2.53 -11.11 -1.12
N PHE A 184 -1.62 -10.20 -0.94
CA PHE A 184 -1.04 -9.42 -2.03
C PHE A 184 0.14 -10.14 -2.70
N GLY A 185 0.61 -11.27 -2.14
CA GLY A 185 1.80 -11.96 -2.60
C GLY A 185 3.09 -11.14 -2.41
N THR A 186 4.07 -11.40 -3.25
CA THR A 186 5.32 -10.62 -3.33
C THR A 186 5.20 -9.56 -4.43
N PRO A 187 5.61 -8.31 -4.18
CA PRO A 187 5.61 -7.28 -5.22
C PRO A 187 6.37 -7.74 -6.46
N VAL A 188 5.72 -7.65 -7.63
CA VAL A 188 6.33 -8.05 -8.89
C VAL A 188 7.44 -7.09 -9.30
N GLY A 189 8.49 -7.65 -9.88
CA GLY A 189 9.65 -6.91 -10.38
C GLY A 189 9.52 -6.54 -11.85
N TRP A 190 10.45 -5.68 -12.28
CA TRP A 190 10.65 -5.40 -13.68
C TRP A 190 11.01 -6.70 -14.40
N GLN A 191 10.31 -7.01 -15.50
CA GLN A 191 10.52 -8.20 -16.35
C GLN A 191 10.40 -9.58 -15.65
N GLU A 192 9.85 -9.63 -14.48
CA GLU A 192 9.42 -10.92 -13.97
C GLU A 192 8.21 -11.36 -14.79
N ASP A 193 8.43 -12.28 -15.74
CA ASP A 193 7.35 -13.08 -16.33
C ASP A 193 6.73 -13.88 -15.20
N ILE A 194 5.63 -13.36 -14.70
CA ILE A 194 4.84 -14.13 -13.75
C ILE A 194 4.11 -15.15 -14.60
N GLU A 195 4.43 -16.43 -14.41
CA GLU A 195 3.70 -17.54 -15.01
C GLU A 195 2.20 -17.26 -14.97
N GLY A 196 1.58 -17.15 -16.16
CA GLY A 196 0.14 -16.97 -16.30
C GLY A 196 -0.34 -15.53 -16.11
N ASP A 197 0.30 -14.56 -16.78
CA ASP A 197 -0.28 -13.22 -17.06
C ASP A 197 -0.91 -12.49 -15.85
N LYS A 198 -0.31 -12.66 -14.65
CA LYS A 198 -0.84 -12.12 -13.38
C LYS A 198 -0.85 -10.59 -13.30
N GLN A 199 -0.31 -9.91 -14.31
CA GLN A 199 -0.33 -8.44 -14.42
C GLN A 199 -1.41 -7.90 -15.34
N ARG A 200 -2.24 -8.77 -15.93
CA ARG A 200 -3.36 -8.35 -16.78
C ARG A 200 -4.65 -8.89 -16.20
N PRO A 201 -5.61 -8.00 -15.91
CA PRO A 201 -6.97 -8.44 -15.60
C PRO A 201 -7.54 -9.28 -16.74
N SER A 202 -8.13 -10.42 -16.40
CA SER A 202 -8.83 -11.29 -17.36
C SER A 202 -10.06 -10.61 -17.95
#